data_2d0b170fd6493988495ec900335a8e9c
#
_entry.id   2d0b170fd6493988495ec900335a8e9c
#
_cell.length_a   1.000
_cell.length_b   1.000
_cell.length_c   1.000
_cell.angle_alpha   90.00
_cell.angle_beta   90.00
_cell.angle_gamma   90.00
#
_symmetry.space_group_name_H-M   'P 1'
#
loop_
_entity.id
_entity.type
_entity.pdbx_description
1 polymer ?
#
loop_
_entity_poly.entity_id
_entity_poly.type
_entity_poly.pdbx_seq_one_letter_code
_entity_poly.pdbx_strand_id
1 'polypeptide(L)'
;MEKIQEKIVTYQIIVMMSFVFGVLGFIYNNWRYEHNENNNNIRVASFQIIQELASLEQNVYANHYDNDMHKGSPRDGWVKVGLINDLALFIDPKCKISSDALKKTWTKEWSHIHTSKKSTDNVVKEIENVKACTRSVLRELY
;
A
#
# COMPACT_ATOMS: atom_id res chain seq x y z
N MET A 1 22.03 16.32 -61.12
CA MET A 1 21.47 15.07 -60.50
C MET A 1 22.00 14.87 -59.07
N GLU A 2 23.24 15.11 -58.79
CA GLU A 2 23.88 14.93 -57.46
C GLU A 2 23.18 15.72 -56.34
N LYS A 3 22.88 17.01 -56.54
CA LYS A 3 22.20 17.85 -55.54
C LYS A 3 20.77 17.42 -55.18
N ILE A 4 20.10 16.67 -56.06
CA ILE A 4 18.75 16.14 -55.81
C ILE A 4 18.87 14.89 -54.95
N GLN A 5 19.84 14.06 -55.18
CA GLN A 5 20.14 12.87 -54.40
C GLN A 5 20.51 13.22 -52.93
N GLU A 6 21.36 14.22 -52.75
CA GLU A 6 21.71 14.70 -51.40
C GLU A 6 20.52 15.20 -50.60
N LYS A 7 19.61 15.93 -51.25
CA LYS A 7 18.35 16.39 -50.61
C LYS A 7 17.45 15.23 -50.23
N ILE A 8 17.33 14.23 -51.08
CA ILE A 8 16.49 13.05 -50.78
C ILE A 8 17.05 12.28 -49.56
N VAL A 9 18.37 12.05 -49.52
CA VAL A 9 19.01 11.38 -48.40
C VAL A 9 18.81 12.18 -47.11
N THR A 10 18.97 13.50 -47.16
CA THR A 10 18.75 14.37 -45.98
C THR A 10 17.32 14.28 -45.45
N TYR A 11 16.31 14.30 -46.35
CA TYR A 11 14.90 14.12 -45.94
C TYR A 11 14.65 12.75 -45.34
N GLN A 12 15.22 11.69 -45.89
CA GLN A 12 15.09 10.34 -45.31
C GLN A 12 15.68 10.25 -43.90
N ILE A 13 16.84 10.85 -43.69
CA ILE A 13 17.48 10.89 -42.34
C ILE A 13 16.58 11.66 -41.35
N ILE A 14 16.05 12.81 -41.76
CA ILE A 14 15.17 13.63 -40.90
C ILE A 14 13.89 12.84 -40.53
N VAL A 15 13.29 12.16 -41.48
CA VAL A 15 12.08 11.35 -41.23
C VAL A 15 12.39 10.19 -40.30
N MET A 16 13.50 9.49 -40.53
CA MET A 16 13.95 8.40 -39.62
C MET A 16 14.22 8.90 -38.21
N MET A 17 14.94 10.01 -38.07
CA MET A 17 15.20 10.63 -36.77
C MET A 17 13.90 11.01 -36.05
N SER A 18 12.96 11.65 -36.77
CA SER A 18 11.65 12.03 -36.21
C SER A 18 10.87 10.81 -35.73
N PHE A 19 10.91 9.71 -36.49
CA PHE A 19 10.26 8.45 -36.09
C PHE A 19 10.90 7.88 -34.80
N VAL A 20 12.24 7.82 -34.74
CA VAL A 20 12.96 7.33 -33.56
C VAL A 20 12.63 8.18 -32.31
N PHE A 21 12.64 9.51 -32.44
CA PHE A 21 12.25 10.39 -31.33
C PHE A 21 10.80 10.21 -30.90
N GLY A 22 9.87 9.97 -31.85
CA GLY A 22 8.47 9.67 -31.56
C GLY A 22 8.31 8.37 -30.74
N VAL A 23 9.00 7.31 -31.15
CA VAL A 23 9.00 6.01 -30.45
C VAL A 23 9.60 6.13 -29.05
N LEU A 24 10.76 6.81 -28.92
CA LEU A 24 11.38 7.02 -27.61
C LEU A 24 10.50 7.85 -26.68
N GLY A 25 9.85 8.89 -27.20
CA GLY A 25 8.90 9.71 -26.45
C GLY A 25 7.70 8.90 -25.97
N PHE A 26 7.17 8.02 -26.81
CA PHE A 26 6.07 7.13 -26.45
C PHE A 26 6.47 6.13 -25.34
N ILE A 27 7.63 5.47 -25.49
CA ILE A 27 8.15 4.53 -24.48
C ILE A 27 8.36 5.23 -23.14
N TYR A 28 9.00 6.40 -23.15
CA TYR A 28 9.24 7.20 -21.94
C TYR A 28 7.94 7.62 -21.25
N ASN A 29 6.96 8.07 -22.03
CA ASN A 29 5.66 8.50 -21.50
C ASN A 29 4.88 7.32 -20.88
N ASN A 30 4.90 6.15 -21.53
CA ASN A 30 4.25 4.96 -21.02
C ASN A 30 4.90 4.46 -19.73
N TRP A 31 6.24 4.40 -19.68
CA TRP A 31 6.99 4.02 -18.47
C TRP A 31 6.71 4.97 -17.30
N ARG A 32 6.69 6.28 -17.55
CA ARG A 32 6.36 7.29 -16.54
C ARG A 32 4.93 7.14 -16.02
N TYR A 33 4.00 6.83 -16.90
CA TYR A 33 2.59 6.62 -16.54
C TYR A 33 2.44 5.41 -15.62
N GLU A 34 2.99 4.27 -15.97
CA GLU A 34 2.94 3.05 -15.16
C GLU A 34 3.57 3.25 -13.77
N HIS A 35 4.70 3.95 -13.72
CA HIS A 35 5.36 4.23 -12.44
C HIS A 35 4.52 5.13 -11.52
N ASN A 36 3.90 6.16 -12.08
CA ASN A 36 3.02 7.05 -11.33
C ASN A 36 1.74 6.34 -10.85
N GLU A 37 1.17 5.46 -11.66
CA GLU A 37 -0.01 4.70 -11.29
C GLU A 37 0.29 3.71 -10.16
N ASN A 38 1.41 3.01 -10.22
CA ASN A 38 1.84 2.10 -9.17
C ASN A 38 2.05 2.83 -7.84
N ASN A 39 2.75 3.97 -7.85
CA ASN A 39 2.95 4.79 -6.66
C ASN A 39 1.63 5.30 -6.09
N ASN A 40 0.67 5.67 -6.95
CA ASN A 40 -0.65 6.09 -6.52
C ASN A 40 -1.43 4.94 -5.86
N ASN A 41 -1.37 3.74 -6.42
CA ASN A 41 -2.03 2.55 -5.86
C ASN A 41 -1.46 2.19 -4.48
N ILE A 42 -0.13 2.22 -4.32
CA ILE A 42 0.55 2.02 -3.03
C ILE A 42 0.10 3.09 -2.02
N ARG A 43 0.01 4.34 -2.42
CA ARG A 43 -0.44 5.45 -1.57
C ARG A 43 -1.87 5.25 -1.08
N VAL A 44 -2.79 4.94 -1.98
CA VAL A 44 -4.20 4.69 -1.65
C VAL A 44 -4.35 3.51 -0.69
N ALA A 45 -3.69 2.38 -0.99
CA ALA A 45 -3.69 1.21 -0.12
C ALA A 45 -3.10 1.52 1.27
N SER A 46 -2.02 2.30 1.33
CA SER A 46 -1.39 2.70 2.59
C SER A 46 -2.30 3.57 3.46
N PHE A 47 -3.01 4.53 2.88
CA PHE A 47 -3.97 5.34 3.63
C PHE A 47 -5.14 4.50 4.14
N GLN A 48 -5.64 3.57 3.34
CA GLN A 48 -6.70 2.67 3.75
C GLN A 48 -6.25 1.76 4.90
N ILE A 49 -5.04 1.22 4.85
CA ILE A 49 -4.46 0.44 5.96
C ILE A 49 -4.40 1.28 7.25
N ILE A 50 -3.92 2.53 7.19
CA ILE A 50 -3.84 3.40 8.37
C ILE A 50 -5.24 3.65 8.96
N GLN A 51 -6.24 3.86 8.11
CA GLN A 51 -7.63 4.06 8.54
C GLN A 51 -8.20 2.81 9.21
N GLU A 52 -7.99 1.63 8.61
CA GLU A 52 -8.45 0.36 9.17
C GLU A 52 -7.72 0.01 10.48
N LEU A 53 -6.42 0.32 10.60
CA LEU A 53 -5.69 0.15 11.84
C LEU A 53 -6.22 1.04 12.97
N ALA A 54 -6.55 2.30 12.68
CA ALA A 54 -7.17 3.20 13.65
C ALA A 54 -8.55 2.67 14.09
N SER A 55 -9.34 2.17 13.16
CA SER A 55 -10.65 1.57 13.43
C SER A 55 -10.55 0.26 14.22
N LEU A 56 -9.52 -0.55 13.97
CA LEU A 56 -9.24 -1.77 14.74
C LEU A 56 -8.83 -1.42 16.17
N GLU A 57 -7.99 -0.41 16.35
CA GLU A 57 -7.58 0.05 17.67
C GLU A 57 -8.77 0.56 18.50
N GLN A 58 -9.68 1.34 17.89
CA GLN A 58 -10.94 1.72 18.53
C GLN A 58 -11.79 0.51 18.92
N ASN A 59 -11.87 -0.51 18.06
CA ASN A 59 -12.59 -1.74 18.36
C ASN A 59 -12.00 -2.46 19.57
N VAL A 60 -10.65 -2.55 19.65
CA VAL A 60 -9.94 -3.14 20.79
C VAL A 60 -10.21 -2.37 22.09
N TYR A 61 -10.16 -1.03 22.04
CA TYR A 61 -10.40 -0.21 23.22
C TYR A 61 -11.85 -0.22 23.66
N ALA A 62 -12.81 -0.18 22.73
CA ALA A 62 -14.23 -0.31 23.05
C ALA A 62 -14.54 -1.64 23.75
N ASN A 63 -13.92 -2.74 23.30
CA ASN A 63 -14.06 -4.04 23.90
C ASN A 63 -13.48 -4.09 25.32
N HIS A 64 -12.26 -3.56 25.51
CA HIS A 64 -11.52 -3.72 26.77
C HIS A 64 -11.90 -2.69 27.84
N TYR A 65 -11.99 -1.40 27.47
CA TYR A 65 -12.15 -0.30 28.43
C TYR A 65 -13.61 0.14 28.59
N ASP A 66 -14.36 0.14 27.48
CA ASP A 66 -15.73 0.66 27.48
C ASP A 66 -16.79 -0.43 27.74
N ASN A 67 -16.38 -1.71 27.71
CA ASN A 67 -17.29 -2.87 27.74
C ASN A 67 -18.39 -2.79 26.67
N ASP A 68 -18.13 -2.08 25.57
CA ASP A 68 -19.07 -1.92 24.48
C ASP A 68 -18.88 -3.02 23.45
N MET A 69 -19.61 -4.13 23.62
CA MET A 69 -19.55 -5.28 22.72
C MET A 69 -20.11 -4.97 21.32
N HIS A 70 -20.81 -3.86 21.14
CA HIS A 70 -21.31 -3.45 19.83
C HIS A 70 -20.18 -2.81 18.98
N LYS A 71 -19.45 -1.86 19.56
CA LYS A 71 -18.29 -1.21 18.91
C LYS A 71 -17.04 -2.08 18.98
N GLY A 72 -16.89 -2.87 20.03
CA GLY A 72 -15.78 -3.79 20.25
C GLY A 72 -16.03 -5.19 19.74
N SER A 73 -16.88 -5.36 18.70
CA SER A 73 -17.22 -6.66 18.15
C SER A 73 -15.99 -7.42 17.64
N PRO A 74 -15.73 -8.63 18.15
CA PRO A 74 -14.63 -9.46 17.63
C PRO A 74 -14.77 -9.80 16.15
N ARG A 75 -15.99 -9.90 15.65
CA ARG A 75 -16.29 -10.16 14.23
C ARG A 75 -15.76 -9.02 13.36
N ASP A 76 -16.03 -7.78 13.76
CA ASP A 76 -15.55 -6.60 13.05
C ASP A 76 -14.03 -6.50 13.10
N GLY A 77 -13.43 -6.86 14.23
CA GLY A 77 -11.98 -6.99 14.37
C GLY A 77 -11.36 -7.98 13.36
N TRP A 78 -11.97 -9.16 13.18
CA TRP A 78 -11.53 -10.13 12.19
C TRP A 78 -11.60 -9.61 10.75
N VAL A 79 -12.68 -8.89 10.41
CA VAL A 79 -12.83 -8.27 9.08
C VAL A 79 -11.72 -7.25 8.84
N LYS A 80 -11.45 -6.37 9.82
CA LYS A 80 -10.40 -5.35 9.72
C LYS A 80 -9.00 -5.96 9.59
N VAL A 81 -8.67 -6.93 10.43
CA VAL A 81 -7.38 -7.65 10.38
C VAL A 81 -7.20 -8.36 9.02
N GLY A 82 -8.27 -8.96 8.49
CA GLY A 82 -8.26 -9.56 7.16
C GLY A 82 -7.96 -8.55 6.07
N LEU A 83 -8.69 -7.44 6.04
CA LEU A 83 -8.53 -6.38 5.04
C LEU A 83 -7.13 -5.73 5.11
N ILE A 84 -6.63 -5.43 6.31
CA ILE A 84 -5.27 -4.91 6.51
C ILE A 84 -4.23 -5.89 5.94
N ASN A 85 -4.40 -7.18 6.20
CA ASN A 85 -3.48 -8.22 5.74
C ASN A 85 -3.48 -8.37 4.22
N ASP A 86 -4.64 -8.24 3.58
CA ASP A 86 -4.79 -8.30 2.13
C ASP A 86 -4.21 -7.05 1.45
N LEU A 87 -4.50 -5.86 1.96
CA LEU A 87 -3.96 -4.61 1.45
C LEU A 87 -2.43 -4.52 1.59
N ALA A 88 -1.85 -5.09 2.65
CA ALA A 88 -0.42 -5.09 2.88
C ALA A 88 0.38 -5.81 1.77
N LEU A 89 -0.24 -6.72 1.00
CA LEU A 89 0.36 -7.36 -0.17
C LEU A 89 0.73 -6.37 -1.28
N PHE A 90 -0.01 -5.25 -1.37
CA PHE A 90 0.13 -4.27 -2.46
C PHE A 90 1.09 -3.14 -2.14
N ILE A 91 1.55 -3.01 -0.90
CA ILE A 91 2.38 -1.87 -0.49
C ILE A 91 3.86 -2.23 -0.34
N ASP A 92 4.21 -3.24 0.44
CA ASP A 92 5.60 -3.67 0.65
C ASP A 92 5.67 -5.04 1.33
N PRO A 93 6.61 -5.94 0.95
CA PRO A 93 6.79 -7.24 1.58
C PRO A 93 7.05 -7.17 3.10
N LYS A 94 7.74 -6.13 3.59
CA LYS A 94 7.98 -5.94 5.03
C LYS A 94 6.69 -5.64 5.78
N CYS A 95 5.81 -4.83 5.18
CA CYS A 95 4.51 -4.52 5.75
C CYS A 95 3.58 -5.75 5.73
N LYS A 96 3.71 -6.61 4.74
CA LYS A 96 3.04 -7.92 4.74
C LYS A 96 3.47 -8.78 5.92
N ILE A 97 4.76 -8.86 6.21
CA ILE A 97 5.28 -9.60 7.37
C ILE A 97 4.71 -9.02 8.68
N SER A 98 4.68 -7.70 8.82
CA SER A 98 4.12 -7.03 9.99
C SER A 98 2.62 -7.29 10.14
N SER A 99 1.86 -7.27 9.04
CA SER A 99 0.42 -7.57 9.05
C SER A 99 0.12 -9.05 9.35
N ASP A 100 0.99 -9.97 8.91
CA ASP A 100 0.90 -11.40 9.29
C ASP A 100 1.13 -11.60 10.80
N ALA A 101 2.06 -10.85 11.38
CA ALA A 101 2.28 -10.84 12.83
C ALA A 101 1.05 -10.32 13.58
N LEU A 102 0.44 -9.23 13.11
CA LEU A 102 -0.83 -8.71 13.66
C LEU A 102 -1.93 -9.77 13.59
N LYS A 103 -2.13 -10.41 12.44
CA LYS A 103 -3.13 -11.46 12.25
C LYS A 103 -2.90 -12.65 13.19
N LYS A 104 -1.64 -13.08 13.36
CA LYS A 104 -1.27 -14.15 14.28
C LYS A 104 -1.55 -13.77 15.73
N THR A 105 -1.20 -12.54 16.13
CA THR A 105 -1.48 -12.04 17.49
C THR A 105 -2.97 -11.90 17.72
N TRP A 106 -3.72 -11.36 16.76
CA TRP A 106 -5.19 -11.31 16.83
C TRP A 106 -5.79 -12.70 17.03
N THR A 107 -5.38 -13.69 16.23
CA THR A 107 -5.87 -15.08 16.34
C THR A 107 -5.68 -15.65 17.74
N LYS A 108 -4.60 -15.30 18.42
CA LYS A 108 -4.29 -15.80 19.74
C LYS A 108 -5.00 -15.03 20.86
N GLU A 109 -5.14 -13.71 20.72
CA GLU A 109 -5.50 -12.83 21.83
C GLU A 109 -6.96 -12.35 21.79
N TRP A 110 -7.66 -12.41 20.65
CA TRP A 110 -8.98 -11.80 20.46
C TRP A 110 -10.01 -12.20 21.54
N SER A 111 -10.01 -13.45 21.98
CA SER A 111 -10.96 -13.94 23.00
C SER A 111 -10.64 -13.46 24.42
N HIS A 112 -9.44 -12.93 24.65
CA HIS A 112 -8.97 -12.46 25.94
C HIS A 112 -8.91 -10.92 26.04
N ILE A 113 -9.16 -10.19 24.96
CA ILE A 113 -9.08 -8.72 24.93
C ILE A 113 -9.97 -8.11 26.02
N HIS A 114 -11.19 -8.60 26.18
CA HIS A 114 -12.16 -8.08 27.16
C HIS A 114 -11.64 -8.15 28.60
N THR A 115 -10.92 -9.20 28.96
CA THR A 115 -10.52 -9.48 30.36
C THR A 115 -9.04 -9.27 30.64
N SER A 116 -8.20 -9.20 29.61
CA SER A 116 -6.76 -9.18 29.75
C SER A 116 -6.12 -7.94 29.14
N LYS A 117 -5.65 -7.04 29.99
CA LYS A 117 -4.85 -5.88 29.55
C LYS A 117 -3.63 -6.30 28.73
N LYS A 118 -2.97 -7.41 29.12
CA LYS A 118 -1.80 -7.93 28.38
C LYS A 118 -2.16 -8.31 26.96
N SER A 119 -3.31 -8.94 26.74
CA SER A 119 -3.79 -9.31 25.41
C SER A 119 -4.10 -8.06 24.55
N THR A 120 -4.73 -7.05 25.17
CA THR A 120 -4.97 -5.74 24.58
C THR A 120 -3.65 -5.07 24.16
N ASP A 121 -2.68 -4.97 25.08
CA ASP A 121 -1.37 -4.36 24.84
C ASP A 121 -0.60 -5.10 23.72
N ASN A 122 -0.68 -6.43 23.65
CA ASN A 122 -0.07 -7.22 22.58
C ASN A 122 -0.65 -6.88 21.21
N VAL A 123 -1.97 -6.79 21.10
CA VAL A 123 -2.64 -6.45 19.83
C VAL A 123 -2.32 -5.01 19.42
N VAL A 124 -2.39 -4.06 20.35
CA VAL A 124 -2.08 -2.65 20.07
C VAL A 124 -0.63 -2.47 19.62
N LYS A 125 0.31 -3.21 20.21
CA LYS A 125 1.72 -3.21 19.78
C LYS A 125 1.86 -3.63 18.33
N GLU A 126 1.18 -4.68 17.90
CA GLU A 126 1.26 -5.11 16.50
C GLU A 126 0.54 -4.13 15.54
N ILE A 127 -0.55 -3.49 15.99
CA ILE A 127 -1.17 -2.39 15.26
C ILE A 127 -0.15 -1.27 14.99
N GLU A 128 0.60 -0.85 16.02
CA GLU A 128 1.63 0.19 15.87
C GLU A 128 2.79 -0.25 14.97
N ASN A 129 3.19 -1.53 15.00
CA ASN A 129 4.21 -2.07 14.10
C ASN A 129 3.79 -1.95 12.63
N VAL A 130 2.54 -2.30 12.29
CA VAL A 130 2.01 -2.15 10.93
C VAL A 130 1.88 -0.68 10.54
N LYS A 131 1.41 0.20 11.46
CA LYS A 131 1.37 1.66 11.23
C LYS A 131 2.74 2.23 10.92
N ALA A 132 3.76 1.83 11.68
CA ALA A 132 5.14 2.29 11.49
C ALA A 132 5.69 1.89 10.11
N CYS A 133 5.48 0.62 9.71
CA CYS A 133 5.86 0.14 8.38
C CYS A 133 5.16 0.93 7.28
N THR A 134 3.83 1.06 7.35
CA THR A 134 3.02 1.76 6.33
C THR A 134 3.43 3.24 6.19
N ARG A 135 3.73 3.92 7.31
CA ARG A 135 4.25 5.29 7.29
C ARG A 135 5.64 5.39 6.66
N SER A 136 6.49 4.35 6.82
CA SER A 136 7.81 4.30 6.18
C SER A 136 7.66 4.23 4.66
N VAL A 137 6.80 3.34 4.16
CA VAL A 137 6.50 3.23 2.73
C VAL A 137 5.98 4.54 2.16
N LEU A 138 5.03 5.21 2.84
CA LEU A 138 4.52 6.51 2.39
C LEU A 138 5.62 7.57 2.29
N ARG A 139 6.61 7.57 3.19
CA ARG A 139 7.74 8.53 3.14
C ARG A 139 8.70 8.27 1.98
N GLU A 140 8.83 7.03 1.55
CA GLU A 140 9.68 6.64 0.42
C GLU A 140 9.06 7.00 -0.95
N LEU A 141 7.74 7.28 -0.99
CA LEU A 141 7.02 7.68 -2.19
C LEU A 141 7.10 9.20 -2.48
N TYR A 142 7.68 9.98 -1.58
CA TYR A 142 7.88 11.43 -1.70
C TYR A 142 9.35 11.77 -1.83
#